data_732048a162efee958cae267dba0a5b22
#
_entry.id   732048a162efee958cae267dba0a5b22
#
_cell.length_a   1.000
_cell.length_b   1.000
_cell.length_c   1.000
_cell.angle_alpha   90.00
_cell.angle_beta   90.00
_cell.angle_gamma   90.00
#
_symmetry.space_group_name_H-M   'P 1'
#
loop_
_entity.id
_entity.type
_entity.pdbx_description
1 polymer ?
#
loop_
_entity_poly.entity_id
_entity_poly.type
_entity_poly.pdbx_seq_one_letter_code
_entity_poly.pdbx_strand_id
1 'polypeptide(L)'
;MRSSFAIAVLTVCSAPRLSAQSPAPVSTTPKLTGYVQARFQSIGDSAVFFLRRVRAGAQGNLTPWASYKVQAELRSGGTGATAATLGATDLYLALTHRLWVATIGQSKTPLSAEFIRSSTAFELPERSMAVDSLSPNRDVGVKLEWNTAGALALQGGVFNGDGVNHAANRDKRFLYVGRAVVRAAKGAYLGVSAAAKPDTTTWDAEGWVERGRLALRGEFLARHRSSADVTTLGWYALGAYGVVPKRLQLVGRVQQFDPNDRAGANRITGYTGAAQYFFSGDDLKLQLEYTVFDEQGPAVSNNRVIVQMQARW
;
A
#
# COMPACT_ATOMS: atom_id res chain seq x y z
N MET A 1 -46.15 12.56 -14.69
CA MET A 1 -46.11 11.30 -13.94
C MET A 1 -45.31 11.56 -12.65
N ARG A 2 -45.98 11.55 -11.52
CA ARG A 2 -45.36 11.82 -10.19
C ARG A 2 -45.01 10.49 -9.57
N SER A 3 -43.73 10.23 -9.37
CA SER A 3 -43.23 9.03 -8.67
C SER A 3 -43.14 9.34 -7.16
N SER A 4 -44.02 8.67 -6.39
CA SER A 4 -44.03 8.74 -4.93
C SER A 4 -42.93 7.82 -4.38
N PHE A 5 -41.94 8.37 -3.69
CA PHE A 5 -41.01 7.60 -2.90
C PHE A 5 -41.64 7.25 -1.55
N ALA A 6 -41.83 5.98 -1.28
CA ALA A 6 -42.27 5.47 0.02
C ALA A 6 -41.09 5.39 0.97
N ILE A 7 -41.12 6.15 2.06
CA ILE A 7 -40.15 6.07 3.17
C ILE A 7 -40.62 4.92 4.06
N ALA A 8 -39.84 3.84 4.11
CA ALA A 8 -40.03 2.76 5.08
C ALA A 8 -39.51 3.20 6.45
N VAL A 9 -40.40 3.37 7.41
CA VAL A 9 -40.06 3.60 8.83
C VAL A 9 -39.67 2.26 9.46
N LEU A 10 -38.40 2.10 9.79
CA LEU A 10 -37.90 0.94 10.56
C LEU A 10 -38.31 1.12 12.03
N THR A 11 -39.24 0.29 12.48
CA THR A 11 -39.61 0.18 13.89
C THR A 11 -38.47 -0.50 14.68
N VAL A 12 -37.84 0.23 15.56
CA VAL A 12 -36.81 -0.30 16.45
C VAL A 12 -37.46 -1.14 17.56
N CYS A 13 -37.38 -2.45 17.44
CA CYS A 13 -37.70 -3.37 18.54
C CYS A 13 -36.68 -3.21 19.66
N SER A 14 -37.14 -2.81 20.84
CA SER A 14 -36.36 -2.79 22.08
C SER A 14 -35.98 -4.20 22.51
N ALA A 15 -34.73 -4.57 22.31
CA ALA A 15 -34.16 -5.83 22.82
C ALA A 15 -33.84 -5.73 24.34
N PRO A 16 -33.95 -6.81 25.11
CA PRO A 16 -33.68 -6.82 26.55
C PRO A 16 -32.20 -6.48 26.82
N ARG A 17 -31.99 -5.63 27.82
CA ARG A 17 -30.64 -5.28 28.33
C ARG A 17 -29.97 -6.52 28.91
N LEU A 18 -29.15 -7.19 28.11
CA LEU A 18 -28.12 -8.08 28.67
C LEU A 18 -27.14 -7.21 29.46
N SER A 19 -26.96 -7.53 30.73
CA SER A 19 -25.95 -6.91 31.61
C SER A 19 -24.58 -7.15 30.99
N ALA A 20 -24.05 -6.18 30.28
CA ALA A 20 -22.72 -6.24 29.72
C ALA A 20 -21.71 -6.18 30.88
N GLN A 21 -20.98 -7.24 31.12
CA GLN A 21 -19.73 -7.17 31.89
C GLN A 21 -18.90 -6.04 31.31
N SER A 22 -18.50 -5.10 32.15
CA SER A 22 -17.65 -3.99 31.73
C SER A 22 -16.40 -4.58 31.06
N PRO A 23 -16.10 -4.25 29.82
CA PRO A 23 -14.89 -4.73 29.16
C PRO A 23 -13.67 -4.29 29.97
N ALA A 24 -12.64 -5.13 30.01
CA ALA A 24 -11.39 -4.83 30.70
C ALA A 24 -10.87 -3.44 30.26
N PRO A 25 -10.26 -2.65 31.16
CA PRO A 25 -9.78 -1.32 30.83
C PRO A 25 -8.77 -1.39 29.69
N VAL A 26 -9.07 -0.75 28.57
CA VAL A 26 -8.18 -0.64 27.43
C VAL A 26 -7.18 0.48 27.71
N SER A 27 -5.89 0.20 27.49
CA SER A 27 -4.87 1.26 27.57
C SER A 27 -5.16 2.32 26.51
N THR A 28 -5.45 3.54 26.97
CA THR A 28 -5.64 4.71 26.12
C THR A 28 -4.34 5.50 25.90
N THR A 29 -3.22 5.01 26.47
CA THR A 29 -1.91 5.66 26.31
C THR A 29 -1.49 5.62 24.83
N PRO A 30 -1.18 6.77 24.21
CA PRO A 30 -0.71 6.82 22.84
C PRO A 30 0.60 6.07 22.70
N LYS A 31 0.71 5.23 21.67
CA LYS A 31 1.97 4.63 21.26
C LYS A 31 2.61 5.50 20.19
N LEU A 32 3.77 6.07 20.49
CA LEU A 32 4.59 6.76 19.50
C LEU A 32 5.20 5.72 18.55
N THR A 33 5.18 6.03 17.28
CA THR A 33 5.71 5.16 16.22
C THR A 33 6.46 6.00 15.20
N GLY A 34 7.52 5.46 14.65
CA GLY A 34 8.23 6.16 13.60
C GLY A 34 9.28 5.30 12.94
N TYR A 35 9.85 5.82 11.87
CA TYR A 35 11.01 5.24 11.21
C TYR A 35 11.71 6.26 10.31
N VAL A 36 12.98 5.99 10.07
CA VAL A 36 13.84 6.72 9.13
C VAL A 36 14.41 5.74 8.11
N GLN A 37 14.41 6.14 6.85
CA GLN A 37 15.10 5.44 5.76
C GLN A 37 16.10 6.42 5.12
N ALA A 38 17.37 6.29 5.49
CA ALA A 38 18.49 7.03 4.88
C ALA A 38 19.01 6.23 3.68
N ARG A 39 19.25 6.91 2.57
CA ARG A 39 19.55 6.27 1.31
C ARG A 39 20.69 6.95 0.57
N PHE A 40 21.57 6.13 -0.01
CA PHE A 40 22.38 6.46 -1.17
C PHE A 40 21.71 5.86 -2.42
N GLN A 41 21.64 6.60 -3.49
CA GLN A 41 21.11 6.14 -4.77
C GLN A 41 21.97 6.66 -5.91
N SER A 42 22.32 5.79 -6.84
CA SER A 42 22.94 6.14 -8.12
C SER A 42 22.05 5.67 -9.24
N ILE A 43 21.80 6.54 -10.21
CA ILE A 43 21.05 6.26 -11.44
C ILE A 43 21.80 6.95 -12.59
N GLY A 44 22.29 6.17 -13.56
CA GLY A 44 23.13 6.71 -14.63
C GLY A 44 24.32 7.46 -14.05
N ASP A 45 24.49 8.74 -14.45
CA ASP A 45 25.59 9.59 -14.01
C ASP A 45 25.28 10.36 -12.71
N SER A 46 24.12 10.18 -12.12
CA SER A 46 23.70 10.88 -10.90
C SER A 46 23.86 10.00 -9.67
N ALA A 47 24.41 10.57 -8.59
CA ALA A 47 24.53 9.91 -7.31
C ALA A 47 24.18 10.87 -6.17
N VAL A 48 23.36 10.44 -5.21
CA VAL A 48 22.84 11.31 -4.15
C VAL A 48 22.60 10.56 -2.85
N PHE A 49 22.89 11.23 -1.71
CA PHE A 49 22.41 10.83 -0.39
C PHE A 49 21.19 11.63 0.00
N PHE A 50 20.17 10.97 0.53
CA PHE A 50 18.94 11.63 0.98
C PHE A 50 18.15 10.80 1.98
N LEU A 51 17.21 11.45 2.66
CA LEU A 51 16.24 10.78 3.53
C LEU A 51 15.01 10.39 2.70
N ARG A 52 14.92 9.13 2.35
CA ARG A 52 13.83 8.64 1.50
C ARG A 52 12.47 8.75 2.16
N ARG A 53 12.40 8.42 3.46
CA ARG A 53 11.20 8.55 4.30
C ARG A 53 11.63 8.81 5.74
N VAL A 54 11.03 9.80 6.33
CA VAL A 54 11.07 10.03 7.78
C VAL A 54 9.63 10.12 8.24
N ARG A 55 9.14 9.12 8.95
CA ARG A 55 7.77 9.09 9.46
C ARG A 55 7.78 9.12 10.96
N ALA A 56 6.87 9.93 11.52
CA ALA A 56 6.58 9.96 12.94
C ALA A 56 5.07 10.06 13.14
N GLY A 57 4.57 9.46 14.20
CA GLY A 57 3.15 9.46 14.47
C GLY A 57 2.80 8.88 15.83
N ALA A 58 1.52 8.90 16.11
CA ALA A 58 0.91 8.30 17.29
C ALA A 58 -0.30 7.47 16.88
N GLN A 59 -0.49 6.36 17.55
CA GLN A 59 -1.67 5.53 17.43
C GLN A 59 -2.10 5.02 18.79
N GLY A 60 -3.39 4.74 18.96
CA GLY A 60 -3.90 4.25 20.24
C GLY A 60 -5.38 3.94 20.18
N ASN A 61 -5.89 3.46 21.30
CA ASN A 61 -7.32 3.22 21.48
C ASN A 61 -7.96 4.38 22.25
N LEU A 62 -9.13 4.81 21.82
CA LEU A 62 -9.99 5.74 22.54
C LEU A 62 -10.96 4.97 23.45
N THR A 63 -11.42 3.83 22.94
CA THR A 63 -12.31 2.88 23.62
C THR A 63 -11.93 1.45 23.18
N PRO A 64 -12.53 0.38 23.75
CA PRO A 64 -12.33 -0.99 23.28
C PRO A 64 -12.69 -1.23 21.81
N TRP A 65 -13.53 -0.37 21.22
CA TRP A 65 -14.03 -0.50 19.86
C TRP A 65 -13.62 0.66 18.94
N ALA A 66 -12.93 1.68 19.45
CA ALA A 66 -12.50 2.83 18.67
C ALA A 66 -11.00 3.09 18.85
N SER A 67 -10.29 3.21 17.74
CA SER A 67 -8.86 3.51 17.69
C SER A 67 -8.58 4.65 16.71
N TYR A 68 -7.38 5.22 16.81
CA TYR A 68 -6.94 6.28 15.91
C TYR A 68 -5.49 6.06 15.47
N LYS A 69 -5.15 6.67 14.33
CA LYS A 69 -3.78 6.81 13.88
C LYS A 69 -3.57 8.18 13.27
N VAL A 70 -2.48 8.82 13.70
CA VAL A 70 -1.99 10.10 13.17
C VAL A 70 -0.54 9.88 12.79
N GLN A 71 -0.18 10.07 11.53
CA GLN A 71 1.20 9.91 11.05
C GLN A 71 1.52 10.96 9.99
N ALA A 72 2.68 11.60 10.15
CA ALA A 72 3.25 12.51 9.17
C ALA A 72 4.52 11.92 8.54
N GLU A 73 4.86 12.37 7.35
CA GLU A 73 6.07 12.03 6.61
C GLU A 73 6.79 13.29 6.17
N LEU A 74 8.05 13.41 6.57
CA LEU A 74 9.00 14.33 5.99
C LEU A 74 9.72 13.61 4.85
N ARG A 75 9.66 14.16 3.65
CA ARG A 75 10.41 13.73 2.48
C ARG A 75 11.46 14.78 2.19
N SER A 76 12.72 14.40 2.17
CA SER A 76 13.79 15.30 1.82
C SER A 76 14.60 14.71 0.68
N GLY A 77 14.79 15.50 -0.37
CA GLY A 77 15.72 15.14 -1.44
C GLY A 77 15.19 14.06 -2.40
N GLY A 78 16.11 13.53 -3.16
CA GLY A 78 15.94 12.72 -4.35
C GLY A 78 16.42 13.52 -5.57
N THR A 79 16.69 12.84 -6.67
CA THR A 79 17.09 13.48 -7.92
C THR A 79 16.02 14.48 -8.36
N GLY A 80 16.32 15.77 -8.34
CA GLY A 80 15.45 16.87 -8.74
C GLY A 80 14.60 17.52 -7.64
N ALA A 81 14.64 17.05 -6.36
CA ALA A 81 13.93 17.72 -5.27
C ALA A 81 14.80 18.80 -4.63
N THR A 82 14.32 20.03 -4.61
CA THR A 82 15.02 21.21 -4.07
C THR A 82 14.65 21.54 -2.63
N ALA A 83 13.54 21.02 -2.11
CA ALA A 83 13.05 21.28 -0.76
C ALA A 83 12.46 20.06 -0.09
N ALA A 84 12.56 20.01 1.22
CA ALA A 84 11.85 19.02 2.04
C ALA A 84 10.35 19.34 2.10
N THR A 85 9.50 18.32 2.00
CA THR A 85 8.05 18.47 2.12
C THR A 85 7.54 17.66 3.30
N LEU A 86 6.67 18.28 4.11
CA LEU A 86 5.96 17.61 5.19
C LEU A 86 4.51 17.37 4.77
N GLY A 87 4.04 16.14 4.90
CA GLY A 87 2.67 15.78 4.59
C GLY A 87 2.12 14.72 5.53
N ALA A 88 0.81 14.71 5.71
CA ALA A 88 0.14 13.63 6.43
C ALA A 88 0.16 12.35 5.59
N THR A 89 0.32 11.21 6.25
CA THR A 89 0.15 9.90 5.61
C THR A 89 -1.13 9.23 6.10
N ASP A 90 -1.20 8.81 7.33
CA ASP A 90 -2.37 8.16 7.91
C ASP A 90 -3.00 9.12 8.93
N LEU A 91 -4.24 9.53 8.71
CA LEU A 91 -5.04 10.38 9.61
C LEU A 91 -6.45 9.81 9.64
N TYR A 92 -6.73 8.90 10.57
CA TYR A 92 -8.02 8.25 10.60
C TYR A 92 -8.47 7.81 11.99
N LEU A 93 -9.77 7.60 12.12
CA LEU A 93 -10.41 6.84 13.18
C LEU A 93 -10.81 5.46 12.62
N ALA A 94 -10.66 4.42 13.43
CA ALA A 94 -11.11 3.08 13.11
C ALA A 94 -12.07 2.58 14.18
N LEU A 95 -13.23 2.08 13.74
CA LEU A 95 -14.30 1.54 14.58
C LEU A 95 -14.37 0.04 14.34
N THR A 96 -14.20 -0.75 15.39
CA THR A 96 -14.19 -2.21 15.32
C THR A 96 -15.45 -2.78 15.96
N HIS A 97 -16.17 -3.60 15.20
CA HIS A 97 -17.29 -4.38 15.73
C HIS A 97 -17.22 -5.81 15.21
N ARG A 98 -16.98 -6.77 16.12
CA ARG A 98 -16.79 -8.19 15.79
C ARG A 98 -15.71 -8.36 14.71
N LEU A 99 -16.10 -8.80 13.51
CA LEU A 99 -15.21 -9.03 12.36
C LEU A 99 -15.08 -7.81 11.42
N TRP A 100 -15.77 -6.72 11.73
CA TRP A 100 -15.82 -5.53 10.91
C TRP A 100 -14.94 -4.41 11.45
N VAL A 101 -14.23 -3.74 10.58
CA VAL A 101 -13.49 -2.51 10.90
C VAL A 101 -13.90 -1.44 9.90
N ALA A 102 -14.48 -0.35 10.39
CA ALA A 102 -14.76 0.84 9.60
C ALA A 102 -13.67 1.89 9.86
N THR A 103 -12.96 2.31 8.82
CA THR A 103 -11.93 3.34 8.88
C THR A 103 -12.44 4.60 8.22
N ILE A 104 -12.37 5.75 8.91
CA ILE A 104 -12.86 7.05 8.47
C ILE A 104 -11.70 8.05 8.52
N GLY A 105 -11.40 8.70 7.40
CA GLY A 105 -10.30 9.66 7.27
C GLY A 105 -9.33 9.28 6.17
N GLN A 106 -8.10 9.82 6.23
CA GLN A 106 -7.07 9.52 5.25
C GLN A 106 -6.36 8.22 5.58
N SER A 107 -6.47 7.25 4.70
CA SER A 107 -5.85 5.92 4.83
C SER A 107 -5.42 5.36 3.48
N LYS A 108 -4.70 4.25 3.48
CA LYS A 108 -4.42 3.52 2.23
C LYS A 108 -5.71 2.97 1.63
N THR A 109 -5.89 3.19 0.33
CA THR A 109 -6.95 2.53 -0.45
C THR A 109 -6.68 1.03 -0.52
N PRO A 110 -7.71 0.17 -0.46
CA PRO A 110 -7.52 -1.28 -0.47
C PRO A 110 -7.32 -1.84 -1.89
N LEU A 111 -6.22 -1.46 -2.55
CA LEU A 111 -5.81 -2.00 -3.85
C LEU A 111 -4.32 -2.34 -3.81
N SER A 112 -3.92 -3.52 -4.32
CA SER A 112 -2.57 -4.08 -4.31
C SER A 112 -2.04 -4.47 -2.93
N ALA A 113 -1.61 -5.71 -2.78
CA ALA A 113 -0.99 -6.21 -1.55
C ALA A 113 0.34 -5.49 -1.24
N GLU A 114 1.18 -5.26 -2.26
CA GLU A 114 2.43 -4.53 -2.06
C GLU A 114 2.18 -3.08 -1.61
N PHE A 115 1.14 -2.41 -2.15
CA PHE A 115 0.80 -1.05 -1.73
C PHE A 115 0.31 -1.00 -0.28
N ILE A 116 -0.57 -1.92 0.13
CA ILE A 116 -1.15 -1.96 1.48
C ILE A 116 -0.07 -2.30 2.52
N ARG A 117 0.93 -3.08 2.17
CA ARG A 117 2.02 -3.47 3.07
C ARG A 117 2.82 -2.27 3.56
N SER A 118 3.34 -2.36 4.77
CA SER A 118 4.22 -1.31 5.31
C SER A 118 5.52 -1.24 4.52
N SER A 119 5.98 -0.01 4.20
CA SER A 119 7.28 0.18 3.57
C SER A 119 8.47 -0.25 4.41
N THR A 120 8.28 -0.40 5.72
CA THR A 120 9.33 -0.94 6.60
C THR A 120 9.51 -2.44 6.45
N ALA A 121 8.49 -3.14 5.96
CA ALA A 121 8.49 -4.59 5.79
C ALA A 121 8.80 -5.04 4.34
N PHE A 122 9.20 -4.13 3.45
CA PHE A 122 9.56 -4.49 2.09
C PHE A 122 10.90 -5.23 2.03
N GLU A 123 10.96 -6.20 1.13
CA GLU A 123 12.18 -6.92 0.80
C GLU A 123 13.14 -6.05 -0.03
N LEU A 124 12.63 -5.13 -0.81
CA LEU A 124 13.35 -4.17 -1.61
C LEU A 124 13.12 -2.75 -1.11
N PRO A 125 14.05 -1.81 -1.31
CA PRO A 125 13.89 -0.41 -0.95
C PRO A 125 12.68 0.28 -1.58
N GLU A 126 12.29 -0.16 -2.80
CA GLU A 126 11.15 0.41 -3.54
C GLU A 126 10.14 -0.65 -3.99
N ARG A 127 8.90 -0.21 -4.13
CA ARG A 127 7.83 -1.00 -4.76
C ARG A 127 8.16 -1.29 -6.22
N SER A 128 7.40 -2.21 -6.80
CA SER A 128 7.40 -2.43 -8.23
C SER A 128 6.90 -1.19 -9.00
N MET A 129 7.36 -1.02 -10.23
CA MET A 129 6.91 0.08 -11.11
C MET A 129 5.39 0.05 -11.30
N ALA A 130 4.82 -1.14 -11.46
CA ALA A 130 3.39 -1.33 -11.63
C ALA A 130 2.60 -0.81 -10.43
N VAL A 131 2.97 -1.23 -9.22
CA VAL A 131 2.27 -0.83 -7.99
C VAL A 131 2.46 0.65 -7.68
N ASP A 132 3.65 1.17 -7.83
CA ASP A 132 3.93 2.59 -7.55
C ASP A 132 3.19 3.53 -8.53
N SER A 133 3.02 3.10 -9.79
CA SER A 133 2.33 3.88 -10.83
C SER A 133 0.82 3.70 -10.86
N LEU A 134 0.33 2.49 -10.59
CA LEU A 134 -1.07 2.12 -10.85
C LEU A 134 -1.93 2.02 -9.57
N SER A 135 -1.36 1.83 -8.39
CA SER A 135 -2.16 1.82 -7.17
C SER A 135 -2.68 3.23 -6.87
N PRO A 136 -3.98 3.39 -6.56
CA PRO A 136 -4.48 4.62 -5.97
C PRO A 136 -3.75 4.86 -4.65
N ASN A 137 -3.30 6.06 -4.43
CA ASN A 137 -2.53 6.39 -3.23
C ASN A 137 -3.42 6.35 -1.97
N ARG A 138 -2.91 6.87 -0.85
CA ARG A 138 -3.77 7.22 0.28
C ARG A 138 -4.77 8.27 -0.14
N ASP A 139 -5.96 8.22 0.46
CA ASP A 139 -7.01 9.17 0.18
C ASP A 139 -7.95 9.34 1.38
N VAL A 140 -8.70 10.41 1.41
CA VAL A 140 -9.71 10.69 2.43
C VAL A 140 -11.02 10.02 2.06
N GLY A 141 -11.58 9.23 2.97
CA GLY A 141 -12.81 8.50 2.70
C GLY A 141 -13.25 7.58 3.82
N VAL A 142 -14.08 6.63 3.47
CA VAL A 142 -14.57 5.57 4.36
C VAL A 142 -14.20 4.22 3.76
N LYS A 143 -13.58 3.39 4.57
CA LYS A 143 -13.21 2.01 4.24
C LYS A 143 -13.85 1.05 5.23
N LEU A 144 -14.42 -0.02 4.73
CA LEU A 144 -14.96 -1.13 5.51
C LEU A 144 -14.16 -2.40 5.22
N GLU A 145 -13.72 -3.07 6.27
CA GLU A 145 -12.98 -4.32 6.19
C GLU A 145 -13.74 -5.41 6.94
N TRP A 146 -13.95 -6.53 6.29
CA TRP A 146 -14.47 -7.74 6.89
C TRP A 146 -13.38 -8.79 6.95
N ASN A 147 -12.94 -9.10 8.15
CA ASN A 147 -11.78 -9.94 8.38
C ASN A 147 -12.19 -11.19 9.17
N THR A 148 -12.45 -12.26 8.47
CA THR A 148 -12.70 -13.53 9.15
C THR A 148 -11.38 -14.16 9.55
N ALA A 149 -11.36 -14.91 10.64
CA ALA A 149 -10.27 -15.84 10.95
C ALA A 149 -10.17 -16.98 9.92
N GLY A 150 -11.12 -17.04 8.98
CA GLY A 150 -11.27 -18.05 7.94
C GLY A 150 -10.55 -17.74 6.64
N ALA A 151 -11.00 -18.40 5.58
CA ALA A 151 -10.37 -18.40 4.28
C ALA A 151 -10.57 -17.09 3.46
N LEU A 152 -11.52 -16.24 3.81
CA LEU A 152 -11.91 -15.06 3.04
C LEU A 152 -11.77 -13.77 3.85
N ALA A 153 -11.17 -12.73 3.24
CA ALA A 153 -11.19 -11.37 3.73
C ALA A 153 -11.70 -10.43 2.62
N LEU A 154 -12.57 -9.48 2.96
CA LEU A 154 -13.12 -8.51 2.04
C LEU A 154 -12.80 -7.09 2.53
N GLN A 155 -12.53 -6.19 1.62
CA GLN A 155 -12.33 -4.77 1.87
C GLN A 155 -13.06 -3.97 0.80
N GLY A 156 -13.67 -2.88 1.20
CA GLY A 156 -14.33 -1.96 0.27
C GLY A 156 -14.27 -0.54 0.79
N GLY A 157 -14.32 0.45 -0.09
CA GLY A 157 -14.30 1.84 0.35
C GLY A 157 -14.73 2.83 -0.71
N VAL A 158 -15.10 4.01 -0.23
CA VAL A 158 -15.42 5.19 -1.04
C VAL A 158 -14.52 6.32 -0.57
N PHE A 159 -13.81 6.93 -1.49
CA PHE A 159 -12.80 7.95 -1.23
C PHE A 159 -13.02 9.17 -2.13
N ASN A 160 -12.45 10.32 -1.78
CA ASN A 160 -12.54 11.52 -2.61
C ASN A 160 -11.96 11.32 -4.02
N GLY A 161 -10.91 10.54 -4.15
CA GLY A 161 -10.29 10.24 -5.43
C GLY A 161 -9.23 11.26 -5.88
N ASP A 162 -8.90 12.23 -5.05
CA ASP A 162 -7.93 13.29 -5.36
C ASP A 162 -6.55 13.02 -4.75
N GLY A 163 -6.44 11.92 -4.00
CA GLY A 163 -5.19 11.44 -3.42
C GLY A 163 -4.84 12.06 -2.07
N VAL A 164 -3.59 11.85 -1.67
CA VAL A 164 -3.09 12.21 -0.35
C VAL A 164 -3.11 13.73 -0.10
N ASN A 165 -3.57 14.13 1.09
CA ASN A 165 -3.63 15.53 1.55
C ASN A 165 -4.59 16.45 0.75
N HIS A 166 -5.53 15.89 0.02
CA HIS A 166 -6.61 16.60 -0.63
C HIS A 166 -7.93 16.30 0.08
N ALA A 167 -8.42 17.27 0.84
CA ALA A 167 -9.65 17.12 1.61
C ALA A 167 -10.92 17.48 0.81
N ALA A 168 -10.78 18.15 -0.34
CA ALA A 168 -11.89 18.63 -1.13
C ALA A 168 -12.09 17.75 -2.37
N ASN A 169 -13.29 17.18 -2.52
CA ASN A 169 -13.75 16.58 -3.77
C ASN A 169 -14.62 17.62 -4.50
N ARG A 170 -14.00 18.42 -5.35
CA ARG A 170 -14.66 19.55 -6.04
C ARG A 170 -15.51 19.11 -7.23
N ASP A 171 -15.17 18.01 -7.86
CA ASP A 171 -15.85 17.48 -9.04
C ASP A 171 -16.93 16.43 -8.70
N LYS A 172 -17.09 16.08 -7.43
CA LYS A 172 -18.00 15.05 -6.90
C LYS A 172 -17.76 13.66 -7.53
N ARG A 173 -16.55 13.40 -8.01
CA ARG A 173 -16.15 12.12 -8.61
C ARG A 173 -15.42 11.26 -7.59
N PHE A 174 -16.16 10.40 -6.91
CA PHE A 174 -15.60 9.52 -5.91
C PHE A 174 -14.82 8.35 -6.54
N LEU A 175 -13.81 7.89 -5.80
CA LEU A 175 -13.09 6.66 -6.07
C LEU A 175 -13.75 5.53 -5.26
N TYR A 176 -14.21 4.49 -5.95
CA TYR A 176 -14.72 3.26 -5.36
C TYR A 176 -13.65 2.20 -5.44
N VAL A 177 -13.37 1.50 -4.33
CA VAL A 177 -12.35 0.45 -4.29
C VAL A 177 -12.91 -0.78 -3.60
N GLY A 178 -12.65 -1.95 -4.18
CA GLY A 178 -12.98 -3.25 -3.59
C GLY A 178 -11.83 -4.22 -3.69
N ARG A 179 -11.64 -5.09 -2.69
CA ARG A 179 -10.62 -6.14 -2.65
C ARG A 179 -11.16 -7.38 -1.96
N ALA A 180 -10.86 -8.55 -2.53
CA ALA A 180 -11.15 -9.85 -1.96
C ALA A 180 -9.86 -10.68 -1.90
N VAL A 181 -9.62 -11.34 -0.77
CA VAL A 181 -8.44 -12.19 -0.55
C VAL A 181 -8.89 -13.54 -0.06
N VAL A 182 -8.45 -14.60 -0.73
CA VAL A 182 -8.62 -15.98 -0.32
C VAL A 182 -7.32 -16.52 0.25
N ARG A 183 -7.35 -17.02 1.46
CA ARG A 183 -6.24 -17.72 2.11
C ARG A 183 -6.30 -19.19 1.73
N ALA A 184 -5.56 -19.58 0.67
CA ALA A 184 -5.59 -20.94 0.12
C ALA A 184 -4.94 -21.96 1.06
N ALA A 185 -3.92 -21.55 1.83
CA ALA A 185 -3.24 -22.38 2.83
C ALA A 185 -2.47 -21.48 3.82
N LYS A 186 -1.88 -22.10 4.86
CA LYS A 186 -1.00 -21.38 5.79
C LYS A 186 0.19 -20.78 5.03
N GLY A 187 0.28 -19.46 5.04
CA GLY A 187 1.33 -18.71 4.35
C GLY A 187 1.11 -18.57 2.84
N ALA A 188 -0.07 -18.92 2.30
CA ALA A 188 -0.38 -18.73 0.89
C ALA A 188 -1.75 -18.08 0.72
N TYR A 189 -1.81 -17.04 -0.10
CA TYR A 189 -3.07 -16.41 -0.46
C TYR A 189 -3.07 -15.88 -1.89
N LEU A 190 -4.28 -15.70 -2.42
CA LEU A 190 -4.58 -15.07 -3.68
C LEU A 190 -5.56 -13.93 -3.43
N GLY A 191 -5.44 -12.85 -4.14
CA GLY A 191 -6.33 -11.72 -4.04
C GLY A 191 -6.61 -11.10 -5.40
N VAL A 192 -7.74 -10.40 -5.45
CA VAL A 192 -8.12 -9.53 -6.55
C VAL A 192 -8.62 -8.23 -6.00
N SER A 193 -8.33 -7.13 -6.68
CA SER A 193 -8.88 -5.82 -6.32
C SER A 193 -9.23 -4.99 -7.54
N ALA A 194 -10.13 -4.05 -7.34
CA ALA A 194 -10.52 -3.11 -8.38
C ALA A 194 -10.76 -1.72 -7.78
N ALA A 195 -10.41 -0.69 -8.54
CA ALA A 195 -10.70 0.69 -8.22
C ALA A 195 -11.33 1.39 -9.44
N ALA A 196 -12.38 2.17 -9.22
CA ALA A 196 -13.12 2.85 -10.29
C ALA A 196 -13.38 4.31 -9.96
N LYS A 197 -13.09 5.18 -10.92
CA LYS A 197 -13.55 6.56 -11.07
C LYS A 197 -14.32 6.66 -12.39
N PRO A 198 -15.09 7.72 -12.67
CA PRO A 198 -15.92 7.79 -13.89
C PRO A 198 -15.19 7.51 -15.20
N ASP A 199 -13.93 7.87 -15.33
CA ASP A 199 -13.13 7.73 -16.55
C ASP A 199 -11.87 6.86 -16.38
N THR A 200 -11.76 6.17 -15.24
CA THR A 200 -10.57 5.34 -14.96
C THR A 200 -10.97 4.12 -14.16
N THR A 201 -10.59 2.94 -14.64
CA THR A 201 -10.73 1.68 -13.89
C THR A 201 -9.37 1.03 -13.75
N THR A 202 -9.05 0.57 -12.55
CA THR A 202 -7.80 -0.16 -12.26
C THR A 202 -8.14 -1.53 -11.71
N TRP A 203 -7.48 -2.57 -12.20
CA TRP A 203 -7.60 -3.95 -11.75
C TRP A 203 -6.26 -4.42 -11.20
N ASP A 204 -6.33 -5.32 -10.25
CA ASP A 204 -5.16 -5.97 -9.67
C ASP A 204 -5.49 -7.43 -9.37
N ALA A 205 -4.54 -8.31 -9.68
CA ALA A 205 -4.53 -9.71 -9.29
C ALA A 205 -3.21 -10.01 -8.57
N GLU A 206 -3.27 -10.60 -7.39
CA GLU A 206 -2.13 -10.75 -6.49
C GLU A 206 -2.00 -12.16 -5.93
N GLY A 207 -0.76 -12.59 -5.68
CA GLY A 207 -0.49 -13.87 -5.06
C GLY A 207 0.76 -13.84 -4.19
N TRP A 208 0.68 -14.50 -3.04
CA TRP A 208 1.79 -14.59 -2.09
C TRP A 208 1.89 -15.98 -1.51
N VAL A 209 3.14 -16.43 -1.39
CA VAL A 209 3.49 -17.67 -0.70
C VAL A 209 4.67 -17.40 0.22
N GLU A 210 4.51 -17.69 1.50
CA GLU A 210 5.59 -17.63 2.48
C GLU A 210 5.71 -18.99 3.17
N ARG A 211 6.82 -19.68 2.95
CA ARG A 211 7.06 -20.99 3.53
C ARG A 211 8.50 -21.14 4.00
N GLY A 212 8.68 -21.19 5.31
CA GLY A 212 10.01 -21.32 5.90
C GLY A 212 10.90 -20.11 5.59
N ARG A 213 11.93 -20.32 4.78
CA ARG A 213 12.88 -19.27 4.38
C ARG A 213 12.54 -18.64 3.03
N LEU A 214 11.55 -19.15 2.33
CA LEU A 214 11.15 -18.71 1.00
C LEU A 214 9.92 -17.82 1.09
N ALA A 215 9.97 -16.68 0.41
CA ALA A 215 8.80 -15.85 0.10
C ALA A 215 8.74 -15.63 -1.41
N LEU A 216 7.57 -15.88 -2.00
CA LEU A 216 7.26 -15.58 -3.40
C LEU A 216 6.09 -14.62 -3.42
N ARG A 217 6.16 -13.60 -4.27
CA ARG A 217 5.14 -12.55 -4.42
C ARG A 217 5.00 -12.18 -5.88
N GLY A 218 3.79 -11.86 -6.29
CA GLY A 218 3.55 -11.34 -7.63
C GLY A 218 2.23 -10.60 -7.68
N GLU A 219 2.20 -9.59 -8.51
CA GLU A 219 0.99 -8.82 -8.82
C GLU A 219 0.97 -8.47 -10.30
N PHE A 220 -0.23 -8.42 -10.86
CA PHE A 220 -0.52 -7.89 -12.20
C PHE A 220 -1.56 -6.79 -12.06
N LEU A 221 -1.25 -5.61 -12.59
CA LEU A 221 -2.12 -4.44 -12.57
C LEU A 221 -2.41 -3.95 -13.97
N ALA A 222 -3.66 -3.53 -14.19
CA ALA A 222 -4.09 -2.89 -15.43
C ALA A 222 -4.94 -1.66 -15.10
N ARG A 223 -4.66 -0.52 -15.74
CA ARG A 223 -5.47 0.70 -15.62
C ARG A 223 -5.93 1.14 -16.99
N HIS A 224 -7.25 1.14 -17.18
CA HIS A 224 -7.87 1.68 -18.37
C HIS A 224 -8.39 3.11 -18.12
N ARG A 225 -8.06 4.04 -19.04
CA ARG A 225 -8.61 5.40 -19.10
C ARG A 225 -9.50 5.53 -20.31
N SER A 226 -10.81 5.56 -20.09
CA SER A 226 -11.81 5.59 -21.17
C SER A 226 -11.77 6.88 -22.00
N SER A 227 -11.42 8.02 -21.39
CA SER A 227 -11.30 9.30 -22.11
C SER A 227 -10.20 9.34 -23.17
N ALA A 228 -9.12 8.57 -22.97
CA ALA A 228 -8.00 8.46 -23.91
C ALA A 228 -7.99 7.11 -24.64
N ASP A 229 -8.85 6.18 -24.22
CA ASP A 229 -8.90 4.78 -24.66
C ASP A 229 -7.51 4.11 -24.60
N VAL A 230 -6.82 4.29 -23.47
CA VAL A 230 -5.46 3.80 -23.21
C VAL A 230 -5.46 2.89 -22.01
N THR A 231 -4.78 1.76 -22.13
CA THR A 231 -4.52 0.86 -21.02
C THR A 231 -3.04 0.92 -20.63
N THR A 232 -2.78 1.16 -19.35
CA THR A 232 -1.46 1.02 -18.73
C THR A 232 -1.41 -0.33 -18.04
N LEU A 233 -0.37 -1.12 -18.29
CA LEU A 233 -0.19 -2.46 -17.77
C LEU A 233 1.10 -2.56 -16.97
N GLY A 234 1.12 -3.42 -15.96
CA GLY A 234 2.35 -3.74 -15.29
C GLY A 234 2.22 -4.95 -14.39
N TRP A 235 3.33 -5.64 -14.20
CA TRP A 235 3.39 -6.81 -13.31
C TRP A 235 4.78 -6.94 -12.69
N TYR A 236 4.85 -7.70 -11.61
CA TYR A 236 6.12 -8.15 -11.07
C TYR A 236 6.01 -9.57 -10.50
N ALA A 237 7.16 -10.23 -10.45
CA ALA A 237 7.38 -11.45 -9.69
C ALA A 237 8.63 -11.26 -8.84
N LEU A 238 8.52 -11.55 -7.55
CA LEU A 238 9.59 -11.41 -6.56
C LEU A 238 9.79 -12.73 -5.81
N GLY A 239 11.04 -13.13 -5.68
CA GLY A 239 11.48 -14.23 -4.82
C GLY A 239 12.46 -13.71 -3.78
N ALA A 240 12.27 -14.11 -2.51
CA ALA A 240 13.18 -13.80 -1.43
C ALA A 240 13.52 -15.06 -0.64
N TYR A 241 14.80 -15.26 -0.35
CA TYR A 241 15.29 -16.43 0.38
C TYR A 241 16.21 -16.06 1.54
N GLY A 242 15.84 -16.50 2.73
CA GLY A 242 16.66 -16.31 3.94
C GLY A 242 17.88 -17.25 3.97
N VAL A 243 19.03 -16.76 3.53
CA VAL A 243 20.30 -17.52 3.54
C VAL A 243 20.75 -17.78 4.98
N VAL A 244 20.83 -16.73 5.77
CA VAL A 244 21.06 -16.84 7.21
C VAL A 244 19.77 -16.47 7.94
N PRO A 245 19.14 -17.39 8.68
CA PRO A 245 17.87 -17.15 9.33
C PRO A 245 17.87 -15.87 10.15
N LYS A 246 16.87 -14.99 9.91
CA LYS A 246 16.66 -13.71 10.60
C LYS A 246 17.82 -12.69 10.45
N ARG A 247 18.83 -12.98 9.62
CA ARG A 247 19.98 -12.09 9.44
C ARG A 247 20.27 -11.68 8.01
N LEU A 248 20.25 -12.62 7.06
CA LEU A 248 20.58 -12.33 5.67
C LEU A 248 19.54 -12.93 4.74
N GLN A 249 18.94 -12.10 3.91
CA GLN A 249 18.00 -12.50 2.87
C GLN A 249 18.49 -11.99 1.51
N LEU A 250 18.47 -12.85 0.51
CA LEU A 250 18.66 -12.49 -0.90
C LEU A 250 17.31 -12.35 -1.56
N VAL A 251 17.21 -11.39 -2.46
CA VAL A 251 15.97 -11.03 -3.14
C VAL A 251 16.21 -10.88 -4.64
N GLY A 252 15.33 -11.45 -5.44
CA GLY A 252 15.28 -11.23 -6.89
C GLY A 252 13.89 -10.73 -7.28
N ARG A 253 13.81 -9.76 -8.19
CA ARG A 253 12.56 -9.31 -8.81
C ARG A 253 12.72 -9.11 -10.29
N VAL A 254 11.75 -9.63 -11.05
CA VAL A 254 11.51 -9.25 -12.44
C VAL A 254 10.22 -8.46 -12.46
N GLN A 255 10.20 -7.36 -13.20
CA GLN A 255 9.03 -6.51 -13.33
C GLN A 255 8.95 -5.94 -14.74
N GLN A 256 7.73 -5.67 -15.18
CA GLN A 256 7.49 -5.02 -16.47
C GLN A 256 6.41 -3.95 -16.32
N PHE A 257 6.57 -2.87 -17.05
CA PHE A 257 5.63 -1.76 -17.08
C PHE A 257 5.48 -1.24 -18.49
N ASP A 258 4.23 -1.18 -18.94
CA ASP A 258 3.82 -0.64 -20.22
C ASP A 258 2.92 0.58 -19.96
N PRO A 259 3.40 1.80 -20.13
CA PRO A 259 2.63 3.00 -19.80
C PRO A 259 1.46 3.26 -20.76
N ASN A 260 1.51 2.69 -21.97
CA ASN A 260 0.50 2.92 -23.00
C ASN A 260 0.50 1.77 -24.03
N ASP A 261 -0.50 0.91 -23.98
CA ASP A 261 -0.68 -0.22 -24.87
C ASP A 261 -0.84 0.12 -26.37
N ARG A 262 -1.15 1.38 -26.68
CA ARG A 262 -1.27 1.89 -28.04
C ARG A 262 0.02 2.48 -28.61
N ALA A 263 1.00 2.77 -27.75
CA ALA A 263 2.29 3.27 -28.17
C ALA A 263 3.28 2.12 -28.30
N GLY A 264 3.84 1.91 -29.48
CA GLY A 264 4.93 0.96 -29.67
C GLY A 264 6.21 1.39 -28.96
N ALA A 265 7.05 0.40 -28.58
CA ALA A 265 8.40 0.60 -28.07
C ALA A 265 8.50 1.48 -26.79
N ASN A 266 7.54 1.37 -25.86
CA ASN A 266 7.53 2.12 -24.62
C ASN A 266 7.56 1.25 -23.35
N ARG A 267 7.68 -0.06 -23.50
CA ARG A 267 7.71 -1.02 -22.40
C ARG A 267 9.07 -1.01 -21.71
N ILE A 268 9.03 -1.05 -20.39
CA ILE A 268 10.23 -1.10 -19.54
C ILE A 268 10.21 -2.41 -18.76
N THR A 269 11.30 -3.16 -18.85
CA THR A 269 11.52 -4.37 -18.04
C THR A 269 12.64 -4.11 -17.07
N GLY A 270 12.43 -4.45 -15.79
CA GLY A 270 13.44 -4.27 -14.74
C GLY A 270 13.82 -5.62 -14.12
N TYR A 271 15.12 -5.85 -14.01
CA TYR A 271 15.71 -7.02 -13.35
C TYR A 271 16.45 -6.54 -12.10
N THR A 272 16.01 -6.98 -10.93
CA THR A 272 16.58 -6.54 -9.64
C THR A 272 17.18 -7.71 -8.90
N GLY A 273 18.42 -7.53 -8.45
CA GLY A 273 19.08 -8.36 -7.44
C GLY A 273 19.32 -7.54 -6.19
N ALA A 274 19.06 -8.11 -5.02
CA ALA A 274 19.23 -7.40 -3.76
C ALA A 274 19.63 -8.32 -2.61
N ALA A 275 20.24 -7.73 -1.60
CA ALA A 275 20.51 -8.35 -0.31
C ALA A 275 20.02 -7.45 0.81
N GLN A 276 19.42 -8.02 1.83
CA GLN A 276 19.12 -7.27 3.05
C GLN A 276 19.69 -7.98 4.28
N TYR A 277 20.30 -7.18 5.13
CA TYR A 277 20.86 -7.64 6.38
C TYR A 277 20.07 -7.05 7.55
N PHE A 278 19.59 -7.93 8.42
CA PHE A 278 18.79 -7.59 9.58
C PHE A 278 19.66 -7.56 10.83
N PHE A 279 19.86 -6.38 11.40
CA PHE A 279 20.50 -6.23 12.72
C PHE A 279 19.49 -6.54 13.84
N SER A 280 18.23 -6.06 13.66
CA SER A 280 17.10 -6.28 14.57
C SER A 280 15.80 -6.39 13.79
N GLY A 281 15.64 -7.45 12.99
CA GLY A 281 14.46 -7.60 12.12
C GLY A 281 14.23 -6.37 11.23
N ASP A 282 12.98 -5.97 11.07
CA ASP A 282 12.63 -4.76 10.32
C ASP A 282 12.89 -3.45 11.08
N ASP A 283 13.25 -3.52 12.38
CA ASP A 283 13.53 -2.32 13.16
C ASP A 283 14.85 -1.69 12.80
N LEU A 284 15.85 -2.52 12.51
CA LEU A 284 17.14 -2.04 12.03
C LEU A 284 17.66 -2.96 10.94
N LYS A 285 17.70 -2.48 9.70
CA LYS A 285 18.18 -3.26 8.55
C LYS A 285 18.92 -2.42 7.52
N LEU A 286 19.84 -3.05 6.83
CA LEU A 286 20.55 -2.53 5.65
C LEU A 286 20.03 -3.26 4.42
N GLN A 287 19.76 -2.54 3.35
CA GLN A 287 19.33 -3.07 2.05
C GLN A 287 20.28 -2.58 0.96
N LEU A 288 20.72 -3.50 0.13
CA LEU A 288 21.51 -3.25 -1.08
C LEU A 288 20.71 -3.73 -2.27
N GLU A 289 20.55 -2.90 -3.28
CA GLU A 289 19.79 -3.21 -4.50
C GLU A 289 20.58 -2.80 -5.72
N TYR A 290 20.58 -3.66 -6.75
CA TYR A 290 20.99 -3.32 -8.10
C TYR A 290 19.87 -3.68 -9.05
N THR A 291 19.47 -2.72 -9.90
CA THR A 291 18.43 -2.92 -10.92
C THR A 291 18.96 -2.52 -12.29
N VAL A 292 18.81 -3.43 -13.24
CA VAL A 292 19.02 -3.17 -14.66
C VAL A 292 17.67 -2.95 -15.31
N PHE A 293 17.54 -1.91 -16.12
CA PHE A 293 16.36 -1.63 -16.93
C PHE A 293 16.64 -1.92 -18.40
N ASP A 294 15.71 -2.64 -19.02
CA ASP A 294 15.66 -2.89 -20.45
C ASP A 294 14.43 -2.21 -21.04
N GLU A 295 14.65 -1.28 -21.92
CA GLU A 295 13.63 -0.42 -22.52
C GLU A 295 13.48 -0.74 -24.00
N GLN A 296 12.24 -0.84 -24.49
CA GLN A 296 11.96 -1.06 -25.91
C GLN A 296 12.22 0.17 -26.79
N GLY A 297 12.51 1.31 -26.19
CA GLY A 297 12.85 2.55 -26.87
C GLY A 297 14.36 2.79 -27.01
N PRO A 298 14.78 4.04 -27.26
CA PRO A 298 16.19 4.40 -27.20
C PRO A 298 16.79 4.03 -25.86
N ALA A 299 18.00 3.45 -25.87
CA ALA A 299 18.68 3.05 -24.64
C ALA A 299 18.90 4.25 -23.70
N VAL A 300 18.48 4.15 -22.47
CA VAL A 300 18.66 5.15 -21.41
C VAL A 300 19.62 4.59 -20.36
N SER A 301 20.61 5.39 -19.99
CA SER A 301 21.51 5.03 -18.88
C SER A 301 20.79 5.25 -17.54
N ASN A 302 20.01 4.26 -17.09
CA ASN A 302 19.18 4.38 -15.88
C ASN A 302 19.33 3.18 -14.92
N ASN A 303 20.34 2.34 -15.13
CA ASN A 303 20.68 1.29 -14.16
C ASN A 303 20.85 1.92 -12.78
N ARG A 304 20.29 1.24 -11.77
CA ARG A 304 20.14 1.82 -10.44
C ARG A 304 20.83 1.01 -9.37
N VAL A 305 21.61 1.68 -8.54
CA VAL A 305 22.15 1.14 -7.28
C VAL A 305 21.45 1.85 -6.14
N ILE A 306 20.98 1.11 -5.14
CA ILE A 306 20.46 1.67 -3.88
C ILE A 306 21.15 1.01 -2.70
N VAL A 307 21.59 1.84 -1.76
CA VAL A 307 22.00 1.44 -0.41
C VAL A 307 21.07 2.15 0.56
N GLN A 308 20.30 1.41 1.35
CA GLN A 308 19.35 2.00 2.29
C GLN A 308 19.51 1.43 3.69
N MET A 309 19.64 2.33 4.66
CA MET A 309 19.57 2.00 6.08
C MET A 309 18.21 2.37 6.62
N GLN A 310 17.58 1.46 7.34
CA GLN A 310 16.32 1.67 8.02
C GLN A 310 16.48 1.54 9.53
N ALA A 311 15.90 2.49 10.27
CA ALA A 311 15.67 2.40 11.71
C ALA A 311 14.20 2.69 12.01
N ARG A 312 13.57 1.85 12.86
CA ARG A 312 12.16 1.96 13.28
C ARG A 312 12.06 1.82 14.80
N TRP A 313 11.14 2.57 15.42
CA TRP A 313 10.86 2.54 16.87
C TRP A 313 9.35 2.53 17.17
#